data_00afee12581d32696ccd007a862c6805
#
_entry.id   00afee12581d32696ccd007a862c6805
#
_cell.length_a   1.000
_cell.length_b   1.000
_cell.length_c   1.000
_cell.angle_alpha   90.00
_cell.angle_beta   90.00
_cell.angle_gamma   90.00
#
_symmetry.space_group_name_H-M   'P 1'
#
loop_
_entity.id
_entity.type
_entity.pdbx_description
1 polymer ?
#
loop_
_entity_poly.entity_id
_entity_poly.type
_entity_poly.pdbx_seq_one_letter_code
_entity_poly.pdbx_strand_id
1 'polypeptide(L)'
;MQISNLGELLNATLIHEGSVLSVEGFAINLNELKTGFAFFNNDKKEIAQAVKKGAYAIITENDITIEDKEIFYFRVENLERALVRFLRFFCEDKECEFLLFKSYELSLCKAF
;
A
#
# COMPACT_ATOMS: atom_id res chain seq x y z
N MET A 1 3.62 7.01 -9.08
CA MET A 1 3.39 5.65 -9.64
C MET A 1 1.96 5.51 -10.11
N GLN A 2 1.75 5.00 -11.30
CA GLN A 2 0.40 4.77 -11.81
C GLN A 2 -0.24 3.55 -11.16
N ILE A 3 -1.47 3.71 -10.72
CA ILE A 3 -2.20 2.64 -10.02
C ILE A 3 -2.53 1.49 -10.98
N SER A 4 -2.70 1.76 -12.27
CA SER A 4 -3.04 0.72 -13.25
C SER A 4 -2.01 -0.42 -13.30
N ASN A 5 -0.76 -0.16 -12.93
CA ASN A 5 0.31 -1.16 -12.91
C ASN A 5 0.51 -1.81 -11.54
N LEU A 6 -0.17 -1.30 -10.54
CA LEU A 6 0.06 -1.71 -9.16
C LEU A 6 -0.33 -3.16 -8.89
N GLY A 7 -1.45 -3.60 -9.44
CA GLY A 7 -1.91 -4.96 -9.28
C GLY A 7 -0.93 -6.00 -9.78
N GLU A 8 -0.37 -5.79 -10.98
CA GLU A 8 0.66 -6.68 -11.53
C GLU A 8 1.93 -6.64 -10.70
N LEU A 9 2.37 -5.45 -10.35
CA LEU A 9 3.60 -5.27 -9.57
C LEU A 9 3.54 -6.00 -8.24
N LEU A 10 2.41 -5.93 -7.56
CA LEU A 10 2.23 -6.54 -6.25
C LEU A 10 1.79 -8.00 -6.31
N ASN A 11 1.52 -8.52 -7.51
CA ASN A 11 0.88 -9.81 -7.69
C ASN A 11 -0.43 -9.88 -6.89
N ALA A 12 -1.20 -8.83 -6.98
CA ALA A 12 -2.42 -8.62 -6.20
C ALA A 12 -3.66 -8.89 -7.03
N THR A 13 -4.74 -9.25 -6.35
CA THR A 13 -6.07 -9.34 -6.95
C THR A 13 -6.75 -7.99 -6.80
N LEU A 14 -7.19 -7.41 -7.90
CA LEU A 14 -7.97 -6.18 -7.87
C LEU A 14 -9.37 -6.48 -7.36
N ILE A 15 -9.72 -5.93 -6.21
CA ILE A 15 -11.04 -6.11 -5.60
C ILE A 15 -12.00 -5.03 -6.08
N HIS A 16 -11.52 -3.80 -6.20
CA HIS A 16 -12.33 -2.69 -6.69
C HIS A 16 -11.44 -1.68 -7.41
N GLU A 17 -11.85 -1.31 -8.62
CA GLU A 17 -11.18 -0.29 -9.41
C GLU A 17 -11.75 1.09 -9.11
N GLY A 18 -10.89 2.01 -8.70
CA GLY A 18 -11.28 3.39 -8.45
C GLY A 18 -11.06 4.29 -9.67
N SER A 19 -11.25 5.58 -9.47
CA SER A 19 -11.07 6.60 -10.50
C SER A 19 -9.76 7.37 -10.38
N VAL A 20 -9.03 7.23 -9.27
CA VAL A 20 -7.72 7.88 -9.08
C VAL A 20 -6.68 7.25 -10.01
N LEU A 21 -5.71 8.04 -10.46
CA LEU A 21 -4.77 7.61 -11.50
C LEU A 21 -3.42 7.15 -10.96
N SER A 22 -2.96 7.73 -9.85
CA SER A 22 -1.63 7.43 -9.32
C SER A 22 -1.58 7.58 -7.81
N VAL A 23 -0.57 6.94 -7.20
CA VAL A 23 -0.25 7.13 -5.79
C VAL A 23 1.05 7.92 -5.67
N GLU A 24 1.13 8.79 -4.68
CA GLU A 24 2.29 9.67 -4.46
C GLU A 24 3.29 9.11 -3.46
N GLY A 25 2.92 8.07 -2.72
CA GLY A 25 3.77 7.44 -1.74
C GLY A 25 3.08 6.24 -1.12
N PHE A 26 3.61 5.82 0.01
CA PHE A 26 3.07 4.66 0.72
C PHE A 26 3.13 4.87 2.22
N ALA A 27 2.30 4.13 2.95
CA ALA A 27 2.33 4.08 4.41
C ALA A 27 1.94 2.68 4.89
N ILE A 28 2.49 2.28 6.03
CA ILE A 28 2.13 1.02 6.70
C ILE A 28 1.39 1.28 8.01
N ASN A 29 1.36 2.54 8.45
CA ASN A 29 0.58 2.95 9.62
C ASN A 29 -0.07 4.30 9.36
N LEU A 30 -1.08 4.63 10.18
CA LEU A 30 -1.87 5.84 10.00
C LEU A 30 -1.08 7.13 10.23
N ASN A 31 -0.07 7.08 11.08
CA ASN A 31 0.71 8.28 11.41
C ASN A 31 1.51 8.80 10.21
N GLU A 32 1.92 7.90 9.32
CA GLU A 32 2.71 8.25 8.15
C GLU A 32 1.85 8.50 6.91
N LEU A 33 0.56 8.16 6.98
CA LEU A 33 -0.33 8.26 5.84
C LEU A 33 -0.66 9.71 5.51
N LYS A 34 -0.55 10.04 4.23
CA LYS A 34 -0.95 11.32 3.65
C LYS A 34 -1.93 11.08 2.51
N THR A 35 -2.67 12.12 2.14
CA THR A 35 -3.58 12.05 1.00
C THR A 35 -2.84 11.61 -0.26
N GLY A 36 -3.41 10.66 -0.97
CA GLY A 36 -2.82 10.15 -2.20
C GLY A 36 -1.87 8.97 -2.04
N PHE A 37 -1.68 8.49 -0.83
CA PHE A 37 -0.77 7.38 -0.54
C PHE A 37 -1.46 6.02 -0.73
N ALA A 38 -0.64 5.00 -0.98
CA ALA A 38 -1.04 3.61 -0.87
C ALA A 38 -0.87 3.15 0.58
N PHE A 39 -1.85 2.47 1.13
CA PHE A 39 -1.83 2.01 2.52
C PHE A 39 -1.76 0.49 2.57
N PHE A 40 -0.71 -0.02 3.20
CA PHE A 40 -0.45 -1.46 3.34
C PHE A 40 -0.72 -1.87 4.79
N ASN A 41 -1.86 -2.49 5.06
CA ASN A 41 -2.22 -2.87 6.42
C ASN A 41 -3.30 -3.95 6.40
N ASN A 42 -3.37 -4.75 7.47
CA ASN A 42 -4.37 -5.81 7.62
C ASN A 42 -5.44 -5.49 8.67
N ASP A 43 -5.30 -4.40 9.41
CA ASP A 43 -6.27 -4.02 10.43
C ASP A 43 -7.44 -3.27 9.82
N LYS A 44 -8.64 -3.82 9.96
CA LYS A 44 -9.86 -3.24 9.37
C LYS A 44 -10.14 -1.84 9.88
N LYS A 45 -9.88 -1.58 11.15
CA LYS A 45 -10.12 -0.26 11.75
C LYS A 45 -9.16 0.78 11.20
N GLU A 46 -7.89 0.43 11.05
CA GLU A 46 -6.90 1.31 10.48
C GLU A 46 -7.19 1.56 8.99
N ILE A 47 -7.61 0.53 8.25
CA ILE A 47 -7.99 0.68 6.86
C ILE A 47 -9.14 1.67 6.70
N ALA A 48 -10.18 1.56 7.54
CA ALA A 48 -11.32 2.48 7.51
C ALA A 48 -10.88 3.92 7.75
N GLN A 49 -9.97 4.12 8.71
CA GLN A 49 -9.44 5.45 9.00
C GLN A 49 -8.55 5.95 7.87
N ALA A 50 -7.79 5.08 7.22
CA ALA A 50 -6.94 5.43 6.08
C ALA A 50 -7.77 5.93 4.90
N VAL A 51 -8.89 5.30 4.63
CA VAL A 51 -9.82 5.75 3.59
C VAL A 51 -10.30 7.16 3.89
N LYS A 52 -10.65 7.45 5.13
CA LYS A 52 -11.09 8.79 5.55
C LYS A 52 -9.96 9.82 5.46
N LYS A 53 -8.73 9.42 5.67
CA LYS A 53 -7.56 10.31 5.57
C LYS A 53 -7.17 10.62 4.12
N GLY A 54 -7.71 9.90 3.17
CA GLY A 54 -7.46 10.18 1.76
C GLY A 54 -6.48 9.24 1.08
N ALA A 55 -6.33 8.01 1.56
CA ALA A 55 -5.55 6.99 0.86
C ALA A 55 -6.18 6.73 -0.51
N TYR A 56 -5.34 6.53 -1.54
CA TYR A 56 -5.79 6.26 -2.90
C TYR A 56 -5.81 4.78 -3.24
N ALA A 57 -5.06 3.97 -2.51
CA ALA A 57 -5.06 2.52 -2.69
C ALA A 57 -4.94 1.83 -1.34
N ILE A 58 -5.71 0.77 -1.16
CA ILE A 58 -5.65 -0.07 0.04
C ILE A 58 -5.15 -1.44 -0.38
N ILE A 59 -4.10 -1.92 0.27
CA ILE A 59 -3.51 -3.23 0.02
C ILE A 59 -3.57 -4.04 1.31
N THR A 60 -4.24 -5.17 1.28
CA THR A 60 -4.45 -6.00 2.47
C THR A 60 -4.51 -7.48 2.10
N GLU A 61 -4.32 -8.36 3.09
CA GLU A 61 -4.49 -9.81 2.93
C GLU A 61 -5.93 -10.24 3.16
N ASN A 62 -6.73 -9.40 3.79
CA ASN A 62 -8.08 -9.72 4.25
C ASN A 62 -9.15 -9.31 3.25
N ASP A 63 -10.37 -9.78 3.47
CA ASP A 63 -11.52 -9.31 2.72
C ASP A 63 -11.77 -7.83 3.03
N ILE A 64 -12.18 -7.09 2.00
CA ILE A 64 -12.29 -5.65 2.06
C ILE A 64 -13.75 -5.23 1.91
N THR A 65 -14.17 -4.29 2.77
CA THR A 65 -15.43 -3.56 2.60
C THR A 65 -15.12 -2.27 1.84
N ILE A 66 -15.79 -2.06 0.71
CA ILE A 66 -15.55 -0.88 -0.12
C ILE A 66 -16.35 0.29 0.42
N GLU A 67 -15.66 1.20 1.11
CA GLU A 67 -16.27 2.39 1.70
C GLU A 67 -16.23 3.59 0.76
N ASP A 68 -15.14 3.72 -0.03
CA ASP A 68 -14.97 4.78 -1.00
C ASP A 68 -14.77 4.15 -2.37
N LYS A 69 -15.68 4.41 -3.30
CA LYS A 69 -15.63 3.83 -4.64
C LYS A 69 -14.64 4.51 -5.57
N GLU A 70 -14.08 5.62 -5.17
CA GLU A 70 -13.11 6.36 -6.00
C GLU A 70 -11.69 5.87 -5.86
N ILE A 71 -11.39 5.07 -4.83
CA ILE A 71 -10.05 4.54 -4.59
C ILE A 71 -9.96 3.07 -4.96
N PHE A 72 -8.73 2.57 -5.08
CA PHE A 72 -8.47 1.18 -5.45
C PHE A 72 -8.33 0.30 -4.21
N TYR A 73 -8.78 -0.94 -4.33
CA TYR A 73 -8.65 -1.95 -3.28
C TYR A 73 -8.02 -3.19 -3.88
N PHE A 74 -6.92 -3.64 -3.28
CA PHE A 74 -6.17 -4.83 -3.71
C PHE A 74 -6.05 -5.83 -2.58
N ARG A 75 -6.17 -7.10 -2.91
CA ARG A 75 -5.90 -8.18 -1.96
C ARG A 75 -4.65 -8.93 -2.41
N VAL A 76 -3.76 -9.21 -1.45
CA VAL A 76 -2.51 -9.93 -1.68
C VAL A 76 -2.46 -11.16 -0.78
N GLU A 77 -1.65 -12.15 -1.15
CA GLU A 77 -1.46 -13.34 -0.32
C GLU A 77 -0.50 -13.07 0.85
N ASN A 78 0.46 -12.18 0.64
CA ASN A 78 1.45 -11.85 1.65
C ASN A 78 1.75 -10.35 1.58
N LEU A 79 1.35 -9.64 2.63
CA LEU A 79 1.47 -8.18 2.67
C LEU A 79 2.93 -7.71 2.68
N GLU A 80 3.81 -8.42 3.40
CA GLU A 80 5.24 -8.08 3.44
C GLU A 80 5.89 -8.20 2.07
N ARG A 81 5.59 -9.27 1.33
CA ARG A 81 6.11 -9.44 -0.02
C ARG A 81 5.61 -8.36 -0.96
N ALA A 82 4.34 -8.02 -0.85
CA ALA A 82 3.75 -6.96 -1.64
C ALA A 82 4.44 -5.62 -1.36
N LEU A 83 4.66 -5.32 -0.09
CA LEU A 83 5.36 -4.10 0.32
C LEU A 83 6.79 -4.05 -0.21
N VAL A 84 7.53 -5.15 -0.11
CA VAL A 84 8.90 -5.22 -0.63
C VAL A 84 8.92 -5.00 -2.14
N ARG A 85 8.01 -5.62 -2.88
CA ARG A 85 7.90 -5.42 -4.33
C ARG A 85 7.58 -3.97 -4.68
N PHE A 86 6.66 -3.36 -3.93
CA PHE A 86 6.31 -1.95 -4.12
C PHE A 86 7.52 -1.05 -3.89
N LEU A 87 8.23 -1.26 -2.80
CA LEU A 87 9.39 -0.44 -2.45
C LEU A 87 10.52 -0.56 -3.46
N ARG A 88 10.78 -1.77 -3.95
CA ARG A 88 11.81 -1.99 -4.97
C ARG A 88 11.51 -1.25 -6.26
N PHE A 89 10.25 -1.21 -6.66
CA PHE A 89 9.84 -0.53 -7.87
C PHE A 89 9.75 0.98 -7.66
N PHE A 90 9.18 1.41 -6.54
CA PHE A 90 8.97 2.82 -6.23
C PHE A 90 10.31 3.54 -6.03
N CYS A 91 11.29 2.85 -5.49
CA CYS A 91 12.59 3.41 -5.15
C CYS A 91 13.69 2.83 -6.05
N GLU A 92 13.76 3.31 -7.29
CA GLU A 92 14.80 2.87 -8.24
C GLU A 92 16.12 3.61 -8.04
N ASP A 93 16.09 4.79 -7.41
CA ASP A 93 17.30 5.55 -7.16
C ASP A 93 17.92 5.23 -5.79
N LYS A 94 19.16 5.67 -5.58
CA LYS A 94 19.92 5.35 -4.38
C LYS A 94 19.34 5.94 -3.09
N GLU A 95 18.69 7.09 -3.17
CA GLU A 95 18.07 7.71 -2.00
C GLU A 95 16.89 6.90 -1.53
N CYS A 96 16.10 6.40 -2.46
CA CYS A 96 14.98 5.53 -2.15
C CYS A 96 15.43 4.19 -1.60
N GLU A 97 16.56 3.65 -2.07
CA GLU A 97 17.12 2.41 -1.54
C GLU A 97 17.39 2.49 -0.05
N PHE A 98 17.87 3.62 0.43
CA PHE A 98 18.10 3.82 1.85
C PHE A 98 16.80 3.75 2.65
N LEU A 99 15.76 4.39 2.18
CA LEU A 99 14.44 4.35 2.82
C LEU A 99 13.84 2.95 2.77
N LEU A 100 13.99 2.26 1.65
CA LEU A 100 13.56 0.89 1.48
C LEU A 100 14.22 -0.03 2.51
N PHE A 101 15.53 0.06 2.65
CA PHE A 101 16.30 -0.77 3.56
C PHE A 101 15.88 -0.53 5.01
N LYS A 102 15.70 0.71 5.39
CA LYS A 102 15.27 1.08 6.74
C LYS A 102 13.87 0.56 7.06
N SER A 103 12.94 0.68 6.13
CA SER A 103 11.58 0.16 6.29
C SER A 103 11.58 -1.36 6.38
N TYR A 104 12.39 -2.02 5.58
CA TYR A 104 12.52 -3.48 5.58
C TYR A 104 13.08 -3.99 6.91
N GLU A 105 14.10 -3.32 7.46
CA GLU A 105 14.65 -3.68 8.78
C GLU A 105 13.60 -3.54 9.87
N LEU A 106 12.80 -2.49 9.86
CA LEU A 106 11.73 -2.30 10.83
C LEU A 106 10.67 -3.42 10.74
N SER A 107 10.33 -3.83 9.53
CA SER A 107 9.40 -4.93 9.33
C SER A 107 9.97 -6.24 9.84
N LEU A 108 11.24 -6.51 9.58
CA LEU A 108 11.92 -7.72 10.06
C LEU A 108 12.01 -7.75 11.58
N CYS A 109 12.30 -6.63 12.20
CA CYS A 109 12.35 -6.54 13.66
C CYS A 109 11.01 -6.86 14.30
N LYS A 110 9.92 -6.54 13.65
CA LYS A 110 8.57 -6.87 14.13
C LYS A 110 8.20 -8.33 13.87
N ALA A 111 8.78 -8.95 12.85
CA ALA A 111 8.51 -10.33 12.50
C ALA A 111 9.26 -11.33 13.39
N PHE A 112 10.32 -10.90 13.99
CA PHE A 112 11.16 -11.70 14.87
C PHE A 112 11.03 -11.26 16.32
#